data_3ddb6ef905c190c34df0a12716191dbb
#
_entry.id   3ddb6ef905c190c34df0a12716191dbb
#
_cell.length_a   1.000
_cell.length_b   1.000
_cell.length_c   1.000
_cell.angle_alpha   90.00
_cell.angle_beta   90.00
_cell.angle_gamma   90.00
#
_symmetry.space_group_name_H-M   'P 1'
#
loop_
_entity.id
_entity.type
_entity.pdbx_description
1 polymer ?
#
loop_
_entity_poly.entity_id
_entity_poly.type
_entity_poly.pdbx_seq_one_letter_code
_entity_poly.pdbx_strand_id
1 'polypeptide(L)'
;RSGPAELSHILKDSGAQAWVGAAPDTQYPEVPQLPVLPVRLHARDWHHVPEPSPRRTAFVLYTSGTTGAPKGVLLSRGAIAAGIDALAEAWDWTDRDTLVHGLPLFHVHGLVLGLLGPLRVGSRLIHTGTPTPEAYARARGTLYFGVPTVWSRIVQDEESARALSGARLLVSGSAPLPVPVFEKLRELTGLTPIERYGMS
;
A
#
# COMPACT_ATOMS: atom_id res chain seq x y z
N ARG A 1 -9.10 2.07 -12.10
CA ARG A 1 -9.15 0.94 -13.06
C ARG A 1 -8.41 1.38 -14.29
N SER A 2 -7.42 0.59 -14.74
CA SER A 2 -6.71 0.85 -16.00
C SER A 2 -7.65 0.64 -17.17
N GLY A 3 -7.57 1.53 -18.19
CA GLY A 3 -8.30 1.34 -19.44
C GLY A 3 -7.71 0.19 -20.29
N PRO A 4 -8.44 -0.29 -21.32
CA PRO A 4 -8.00 -1.42 -22.15
C PRO A 4 -6.63 -1.23 -22.79
N ALA A 5 -6.36 -0.06 -23.33
CA ALA A 5 -5.09 0.28 -23.98
C ALA A 5 -3.92 0.27 -22.98
N GLU A 6 -4.11 0.83 -21.78
CA GLU A 6 -3.13 0.80 -20.70
C GLU A 6 -2.85 -0.62 -20.24
N LEU A 7 -3.91 -1.42 -20.04
CA LEU A 7 -3.79 -2.81 -19.65
C LEU A 7 -3.05 -3.64 -20.70
N SER A 8 -3.39 -3.47 -21.98
CA SER A 8 -2.68 -4.13 -23.08
C SER A 8 -1.19 -3.77 -23.11
N HIS A 9 -0.87 -2.49 -22.91
CA HIS A 9 0.52 -2.04 -22.82
C HIS A 9 1.24 -2.73 -21.65
N ILE A 10 0.66 -2.70 -20.44
CA ILE A 10 1.24 -3.30 -19.23
C ILE A 10 1.53 -4.78 -19.43
N LEU A 11 0.58 -5.55 -19.98
CA LEU A 11 0.74 -6.98 -20.18
C LEU A 11 1.84 -7.32 -21.20
N LYS A 12 1.93 -6.55 -22.28
CA LYS A 12 2.97 -6.74 -23.32
C LYS A 12 4.35 -6.35 -22.80
N ASP A 13 4.45 -5.19 -22.15
CA ASP A 13 5.72 -4.65 -21.65
C ASP A 13 6.28 -5.47 -20.49
N SER A 14 5.43 -5.91 -19.56
CA SER A 14 5.85 -6.75 -18.43
C SER A 14 6.18 -8.20 -18.80
N GLY A 15 5.73 -8.67 -19.96
CA GLY A 15 5.83 -10.08 -20.34
C GLY A 15 5.02 -11.00 -19.41
N ALA A 16 3.93 -10.51 -18.83
CA ALA A 16 3.07 -11.29 -17.94
C ALA A 16 2.58 -12.57 -18.63
N GLN A 17 2.62 -13.70 -17.92
CA GLN A 17 2.28 -15.02 -18.45
C GLN A 17 0.98 -15.58 -17.92
N ALA A 18 0.46 -15.02 -16.82
CA ALA A 18 -0.79 -15.48 -16.20
C ALA A 18 -1.45 -14.40 -15.36
N TRP A 19 -2.74 -14.54 -15.14
CA TRP A 19 -3.48 -13.85 -14.08
C TRP A 19 -3.47 -14.69 -12.81
N VAL A 20 -3.27 -14.07 -11.66
CA VAL A 20 -3.39 -14.73 -10.36
C VAL A 20 -4.64 -14.20 -9.67
N GLY A 21 -5.56 -15.11 -9.35
CA GLY A 21 -6.87 -14.77 -8.79
C GLY A 21 -7.96 -14.67 -9.86
N ALA A 22 -8.80 -13.65 -9.79
CA ALA A 22 -9.81 -13.38 -10.80
C ALA A 22 -9.21 -12.64 -11.99
N ALA A 23 -9.47 -13.12 -13.20
CA ALA A 23 -9.15 -12.35 -14.40
C ALA A 23 -9.96 -11.06 -14.41
N PRO A 24 -9.41 -9.96 -14.93
CA PRO A 24 -10.22 -8.79 -15.23
C PRO A 24 -11.31 -9.19 -16.23
N ASP A 25 -12.45 -8.54 -16.14
CA ASP A 25 -13.52 -8.66 -17.14
C ASP A 25 -13.02 -8.03 -18.45
N THR A 26 -12.35 -8.85 -19.25
CA THR A 26 -11.69 -8.42 -20.49
C THR A 26 -12.49 -8.83 -21.70
N GLN A 27 -13.56 -8.11 -21.98
CA GLN A 27 -14.24 -8.18 -23.27
C GLN A 27 -13.53 -7.34 -24.36
N TYR A 28 -12.28 -6.96 -24.10
CA TYR A 28 -11.52 -6.08 -24.99
C TYR A 28 -10.58 -6.89 -25.87
N PRO A 29 -10.78 -6.92 -27.20
CA PRO A 29 -9.96 -7.72 -28.14
C PRO A 29 -8.47 -7.37 -28.11
N GLU A 30 -8.12 -6.12 -27.78
CA GLU A 30 -6.74 -5.63 -27.71
C GLU A 30 -5.97 -6.10 -26.47
N VAL A 31 -6.66 -6.63 -25.46
CA VAL A 31 -6.02 -7.12 -24.23
C VAL A 31 -5.59 -8.58 -24.41
N PRO A 32 -4.31 -8.91 -24.24
CA PRO A 32 -3.82 -10.28 -24.35
C PRO A 32 -4.57 -11.24 -23.43
N GLN A 33 -5.03 -12.35 -23.97
CA GLN A 33 -5.66 -13.41 -23.19
C GLN A 33 -4.57 -14.22 -22.48
N LEU A 34 -4.58 -14.19 -21.14
CA LEU A 34 -3.64 -14.94 -20.32
C LEU A 34 -4.36 -16.02 -19.51
N PRO A 35 -3.70 -17.16 -19.23
CA PRO A 35 -4.28 -18.18 -18.36
C PRO A 35 -4.52 -17.63 -16.95
N VAL A 36 -5.60 -18.07 -16.33
CA VAL A 36 -5.97 -17.69 -14.96
C VAL A 36 -5.51 -18.77 -14.00
N LEU A 37 -4.68 -18.39 -13.04
CA LEU A 37 -4.27 -19.25 -11.94
C LEU A 37 -5.14 -18.95 -10.72
N PRO A 38 -6.02 -19.88 -10.30
CA PRO A 38 -6.91 -19.64 -9.18
C PRO A 38 -6.13 -19.58 -7.85
N VAL A 39 -6.53 -18.65 -6.98
CA VAL A 39 -6.00 -18.58 -5.61
C VAL A 39 -6.93 -19.38 -4.70
N ARG A 40 -6.39 -20.40 -4.05
CA ARG A 40 -7.12 -21.22 -3.06
C ARG A 40 -6.88 -20.66 -1.65
N LEU A 41 -7.72 -19.74 -1.20
CA LEU A 41 -7.58 -19.06 0.09
C LEU A 41 -7.62 -20.00 1.31
N HIS A 42 -8.21 -21.18 1.17
CA HIS A 42 -8.35 -22.17 2.24
C HIS A 42 -7.44 -23.39 2.07
N ALA A 43 -6.60 -23.41 1.04
CA ALA A 43 -5.63 -24.50 0.88
C ALA A 43 -4.60 -24.43 2.03
N ARG A 44 -4.40 -25.56 2.68
CA ARG A 44 -3.39 -25.73 3.75
C ARG A 44 -2.31 -26.67 3.25
N ASP A 45 -1.65 -26.25 2.20
CA ASP A 45 -0.54 -26.99 1.63
C ASP A 45 0.74 -26.25 1.90
N TRP A 46 1.76 -26.97 2.38
CA TRP A 46 3.04 -26.39 2.71
C TRP A 46 4.11 -26.88 1.73
N HIS A 47 4.64 -25.96 0.96
CA HIS A 47 5.74 -26.27 0.07
C HIS A 47 6.97 -25.48 0.49
N HIS A 48 8.11 -26.16 0.62
CA HIS A 48 9.38 -25.48 0.78
C HIS A 48 9.75 -24.81 -0.55
N VAL A 49 9.67 -23.48 -0.58
CA VAL A 49 10.16 -22.70 -1.72
C VAL A 49 11.53 -22.15 -1.34
N PRO A 50 12.60 -22.51 -2.08
CA PRO A 50 13.93 -21.93 -1.84
C PRO A 50 13.87 -20.40 -1.91
N GLU A 51 14.55 -19.75 -0.98
CA GLU A 51 14.56 -18.30 -0.96
C GLU A 51 15.28 -17.74 -2.20
N PRO A 52 14.60 -16.94 -3.05
CA PRO A 52 15.23 -16.39 -4.25
C PRO A 52 16.26 -15.30 -3.86
N SER A 53 17.25 -15.10 -4.75
CA SER A 53 18.25 -14.04 -4.58
C SER A 53 17.62 -12.68 -4.26
N PRO A 54 18.20 -11.87 -3.35
CA PRO A 54 17.78 -10.49 -3.09
C PRO A 54 17.75 -9.58 -4.34
N ARG A 55 18.56 -9.90 -5.33
CA ARG A 55 18.63 -9.16 -6.61
C ARG A 55 17.47 -9.48 -7.55
N ARG A 56 16.72 -10.56 -7.29
CA ARG A 56 15.58 -10.94 -8.15
C ARG A 56 14.47 -9.89 -8.04
N THR A 57 13.93 -9.49 -9.19
CA THR A 57 12.73 -8.64 -9.25
C THR A 57 11.57 -9.32 -8.56
N ALA A 58 10.96 -8.64 -7.58
CA ALA A 58 9.76 -9.09 -6.89
C ALA A 58 8.50 -8.51 -7.51
N PHE A 59 8.56 -7.23 -7.90
CA PHE A 59 7.44 -6.52 -8.50
C PHE A 59 7.90 -5.68 -9.70
N VAL A 60 6.98 -5.53 -10.64
CA VAL A 60 7.02 -4.51 -11.69
C VAL A 60 5.83 -3.60 -11.43
N LEU A 61 6.07 -2.38 -10.95
CA LEU A 61 5.02 -1.43 -10.66
C LEU A 61 4.97 -0.35 -11.74
N TYR A 62 3.81 -0.22 -12.37
CA TYR A 62 3.64 0.76 -13.43
C TYR A 62 3.28 2.12 -12.87
N THR A 63 3.99 3.14 -13.34
CA THR A 63 3.72 4.54 -13.03
C THR A 63 3.12 5.22 -14.25
N SER A 64 2.10 6.04 -14.04
CA SER A 64 1.60 6.94 -15.06
C SER A 64 2.65 8.03 -15.31
N GLY A 65 3.52 7.84 -16.29
CA GLY A 65 4.45 8.89 -16.70
C GLY A 65 3.71 10.15 -17.16
N THR A 66 4.26 11.32 -16.87
CA THR A 66 3.70 12.61 -17.32
C THR A 66 3.76 12.79 -18.84
N THR A 67 4.55 11.94 -19.54
CA THR A 67 4.80 12.04 -20.99
C THR A 67 4.89 10.64 -21.60
N GLY A 68 3.75 10.02 -21.96
CA GLY A 68 3.72 8.79 -22.74
C GLY A 68 3.11 7.58 -22.01
N ALA A 69 3.42 6.37 -22.50
CA ALA A 69 2.92 5.13 -21.94
C ALA A 69 3.45 4.89 -20.51
N PRO A 70 2.70 4.19 -19.66
CA PRO A 70 3.16 3.82 -18.32
C PRO A 70 4.49 3.07 -18.36
N LYS A 71 5.37 3.35 -17.39
CA LYS A 71 6.69 2.73 -17.27
C LYS A 71 6.72 1.74 -16.13
N GLY A 72 7.18 0.52 -16.39
CA GLY A 72 7.35 -0.52 -15.39
C GLY A 72 8.62 -0.32 -14.56
N VAL A 73 8.50 -0.06 -13.28
CA VAL A 73 9.62 0.05 -12.34
C VAL A 73 9.89 -1.32 -11.72
N LEU A 74 11.12 -1.80 -11.89
CA LEU A 74 11.55 -3.08 -11.35
C LEU A 74 11.98 -2.93 -9.89
N LEU A 75 11.24 -3.52 -8.97
CA LEU A 75 11.58 -3.54 -7.55
C LEU A 75 12.15 -4.90 -7.16
N SER A 76 13.41 -4.92 -6.75
CA SER A 76 14.03 -6.16 -6.27
C SER A 76 13.59 -6.49 -4.85
N ARG A 77 13.67 -7.78 -4.50
CA ARG A 77 13.41 -8.26 -3.13
C ARG A 77 14.27 -7.53 -2.09
N GLY A 78 15.54 -7.36 -2.39
CA GLY A 78 16.49 -6.69 -1.49
C GLY A 78 16.17 -5.21 -1.29
N ALA A 79 15.78 -4.47 -2.35
CA ALA A 79 15.41 -3.08 -2.24
C ALA A 79 14.15 -2.90 -1.38
N ILE A 80 13.15 -3.77 -1.57
CA ILE A 80 11.92 -3.76 -0.75
C ILE A 80 12.26 -4.03 0.72
N ALA A 81 13.06 -5.05 0.99
CA ALA A 81 13.45 -5.41 2.33
C ALA A 81 14.20 -4.27 3.03
N ALA A 82 15.25 -3.74 2.38
CA ALA A 82 16.04 -2.64 2.91
C ALA A 82 15.22 -1.37 3.18
N GLY A 83 14.28 -1.05 2.28
CA GLY A 83 13.38 0.10 2.48
C GLY A 83 12.44 -0.07 3.67
N ILE A 84 11.90 -1.27 3.89
CA ILE A 84 11.05 -1.56 5.05
C ILE A 84 11.89 -1.53 6.33
N ASP A 85 13.08 -2.15 6.35
CA ASP A 85 13.95 -2.19 7.52
C ASP A 85 14.37 -0.77 7.97
N ALA A 86 14.76 0.08 7.02
CA ALA A 86 15.12 1.46 7.31
C ALA A 86 13.95 2.26 7.91
N LEU A 87 12.72 2.04 7.42
CA LEU A 87 11.54 2.68 7.98
C LEU A 87 11.16 2.10 9.34
N ALA A 88 11.32 0.80 9.54
CA ALA A 88 11.08 0.15 10.82
C ALA A 88 12.01 0.72 11.90
N GLU A 89 13.28 0.89 11.56
CA GLU A 89 14.25 1.56 12.44
C GLU A 89 13.88 3.02 12.72
N ALA A 90 13.61 3.81 11.66
CA ALA A 90 13.30 5.23 11.79
C ALA A 90 12.01 5.54 12.57
N TRP A 91 11.08 4.61 12.59
CA TRP A 91 9.77 4.77 13.24
C TRP A 91 9.60 3.92 14.50
N ASP A 92 10.63 3.24 14.96
CA ASP A 92 10.55 2.25 16.04
C ASP A 92 9.40 1.24 15.81
N TRP A 93 9.21 0.84 14.57
CA TRP A 93 8.14 -0.05 14.18
C TRP A 93 8.48 -1.49 14.57
N THR A 94 7.68 -2.08 15.44
CA THR A 94 7.92 -3.40 16.03
C THR A 94 6.74 -4.36 15.84
N ASP A 95 6.92 -5.61 16.21
CA ASP A 95 5.89 -6.66 16.23
C ASP A 95 4.72 -6.36 17.19
N ARG A 96 4.91 -5.44 18.13
CA ARG A 96 3.86 -4.98 19.06
C ARG A 96 2.90 -3.98 18.43
N ASP A 97 3.23 -3.45 17.27
CA ASP A 97 2.41 -2.47 16.59
C ASP A 97 1.22 -3.08 15.86
N THR A 98 0.20 -2.25 15.70
CA THR A 98 -0.93 -2.52 14.81
C THR A 98 -1.00 -1.42 13.78
N LEU A 99 -0.64 -1.74 12.54
CA LEU A 99 -0.78 -0.83 11.41
C LEU A 99 -2.22 -0.85 10.89
N VAL A 100 -2.79 0.34 10.72
CA VAL A 100 -4.12 0.54 10.11
C VAL A 100 -3.99 1.35 8.84
N HIS A 101 -4.58 0.88 7.76
CA HIS A 101 -4.75 1.65 6.53
C HIS A 101 -5.85 1.07 5.63
N GLY A 102 -6.32 1.88 4.68
CA GLY A 102 -7.21 1.46 3.59
C GLY A 102 -6.65 1.85 2.21
N LEU A 103 -5.31 1.93 2.09
CA LEU A 103 -4.64 2.35 0.86
C LEU A 103 -4.70 1.25 -0.19
N PRO A 104 -4.83 1.61 -1.49
CA PRO A 104 -4.86 0.63 -2.58
C PRO A 104 -3.57 -0.20 -2.65
N LEU A 105 -3.71 -1.53 -2.78
CA LEU A 105 -2.59 -2.46 -2.86
C LEU A 105 -1.90 -2.53 -4.24
N PHE A 106 -2.28 -1.68 -5.18
CA PHE A 106 -1.59 -1.54 -6.47
C PHE A 106 -0.62 -0.33 -6.50
N HIS A 107 -0.45 0.37 -5.36
CA HIS A 107 0.55 1.41 -5.16
C HIS A 107 1.58 1.00 -4.11
N VAL A 108 2.82 1.48 -4.27
CA VAL A 108 3.95 1.19 -3.35
C VAL A 108 3.55 1.43 -1.89
N HIS A 109 2.87 2.54 -1.59
CA HIS A 109 2.50 2.90 -0.22
C HIS A 109 1.58 1.83 0.42
N GLY A 110 0.55 1.39 -0.29
CA GLY A 110 -0.35 0.35 0.21
C GLY A 110 0.27 -1.05 0.15
N LEU A 111 0.94 -1.40 -0.97
CA LEU A 111 1.48 -2.73 -1.16
C LEU A 111 2.75 -2.98 -0.35
N VAL A 112 3.78 -2.15 -0.56
CA VAL A 112 5.10 -2.41 0.04
C VAL A 112 5.09 -2.04 1.51
N LEU A 113 4.67 -0.84 1.86
CA LEU A 113 4.69 -0.42 3.26
C LEU A 113 3.47 -0.92 4.02
N GLY A 114 2.28 -0.84 3.42
CA GLY A 114 1.04 -1.20 4.09
C GLY A 114 0.83 -2.69 4.27
N LEU A 115 1.24 -3.53 3.32
CA LEU A 115 1.06 -4.98 3.38
C LEU A 115 2.36 -5.71 3.74
N LEU A 116 3.45 -5.50 2.97
CA LEU A 116 4.69 -6.22 3.21
C LEU A 116 5.44 -5.71 4.44
N GLY A 117 5.27 -4.43 4.81
CA GLY A 117 5.86 -3.87 6.03
C GLY A 117 5.46 -4.66 7.28
N PRO A 118 4.17 -4.77 7.61
CA PRO A 118 3.72 -5.56 8.76
C PRO A 118 4.18 -7.02 8.71
N LEU A 119 4.14 -7.65 7.54
CA LEU A 119 4.59 -9.05 7.38
C LEU A 119 6.09 -9.21 7.69
N ARG A 120 6.92 -8.24 7.27
CA ARG A 120 8.36 -8.28 7.51
C ARG A 120 8.73 -7.96 8.95
N VAL A 121 8.07 -6.98 9.54
CA VAL A 121 8.30 -6.55 10.93
C VAL A 121 7.68 -7.55 11.94
N GLY A 122 6.70 -8.34 11.53
CA GLY A 122 5.94 -9.23 12.40
C GLY A 122 4.80 -8.52 13.13
N SER A 123 4.44 -7.30 12.72
CA SER A 123 3.38 -6.52 13.35
C SER A 123 1.99 -6.89 12.82
N ARG A 124 0.96 -6.48 13.54
CA ARG A 124 -0.43 -6.68 13.13
C ARG A 124 -0.82 -5.71 12.01
N LEU A 125 -1.61 -6.18 11.06
CA LEU A 125 -2.22 -5.36 10.02
C LEU A 125 -3.75 -5.38 10.14
N ILE A 126 -4.36 -4.18 10.07
CA ILE A 126 -5.80 -3.99 9.85
C ILE A 126 -5.97 -3.19 8.56
N HIS A 127 -6.38 -3.87 7.49
CA HIS A 127 -6.75 -3.20 6.24
C HIS A 127 -8.24 -2.91 6.24
N THR A 128 -8.62 -1.63 6.23
CA THR A 128 -10.02 -1.19 6.38
C THR A 128 -10.87 -1.37 5.12
N GLY A 129 -10.26 -1.76 4.00
CA GLY A 129 -10.91 -1.76 2.69
C GLY A 129 -11.06 -0.34 2.16
N THR A 130 -12.09 0.37 2.61
CA THR A 130 -12.28 1.79 2.33
C THR A 130 -11.73 2.63 3.48
N PRO A 131 -10.90 3.66 3.22
CA PRO A 131 -10.32 4.49 4.26
C PRO A 131 -11.31 5.58 4.71
N THR A 132 -12.36 5.19 5.45
CA THR A 132 -13.31 6.14 6.05
C THR A 132 -12.86 6.56 7.45
N PRO A 133 -13.25 7.76 7.94
CA PRO A 133 -12.96 8.21 9.30
C PRO A 133 -13.37 7.17 10.37
N GLU A 134 -14.58 6.66 10.29
CA GLU A 134 -15.13 5.70 11.25
C GLU A 134 -14.39 4.35 11.21
N ALA A 135 -13.94 3.92 10.05
CA ALA A 135 -13.18 2.68 9.92
C ALA A 135 -11.79 2.80 10.59
N TYR A 136 -11.15 3.97 10.45
CA TYR A 136 -9.89 4.27 11.12
C TYR A 136 -10.08 4.37 12.63
N ALA A 137 -11.11 5.09 13.09
CA ALA A 137 -11.41 5.24 14.51
C ALA A 137 -11.67 3.90 15.21
N ARG A 138 -12.47 3.02 14.58
CA ARG A 138 -12.80 1.69 15.14
C ARG A 138 -11.62 0.72 15.20
N ALA A 139 -10.62 0.90 14.36
CA ALA A 139 -9.51 -0.04 14.25
C ALA A 139 -8.56 -0.04 15.46
N ARG A 140 -8.48 1.08 16.21
CA ARG A 140 -7.63 1.23 17.41
C ARG A 140 -6.19 0.76 17.20
N GLY A 141 -5.57 1.22 16.11
CA GLY A 141 -4.18 0.91 15.80
C GLY A 141 -3.18 1.76 16.56
N THR A 142 -1.90 1.38 16.46
CA THR A 142 -0.77 2.19 16.98
C THR A 142 -0.12 3.02 15.88
N LEU A 143 -0.17 2.53 14.63
CA LEU A 143 0.29 3.25 13.44
C LEU A 143 -0.86 3.39 12.43
N TYR A 144 -0.92 4.56 11.80
CA TYR A 144 -1.91 4.80 10.74
C TYR A 144 -1.23 5.37 9.50
N PHE A 145 -1.51 4.74 8.35
CA PHE A 145 -1.05 5.25 7.06
C PHE A 145 -2.22 5.85 6.28
N GLY A 146 -1.99 7.03 5.73
CA GLY A 146 -2.96 7.73 4.89
C GLY A 146 -2.29 8.54 3.80
N VAL A 147 -3.11 9.08 2.94
CA VAL A 147 -2.74 10.12 1.96
C VAL A 147 -3.50 11.39 2.30
N PRO A 148 -3.11 12.58 1.78
CA PRO A 148 -3.74 13.84 2.18
C PRO A 148 -5.28 13.85 2.08
N THR A 149 -5.85 13.20 1.08
CA THR A 149 -7.32 13.10 0.92
C THR A 149 -7.98 12.25 2.02
N VAL A 150 -7.30 11.25 2.55
CA VAL A 150 -7.78 10.45 3.68
C VAL A 150 -7.74 11.31 4.95
N TRP A 151 -6.61 11.97 5.20
CA TRP A 151 -6.44 12.83 6.37
C TRP A 151 -7.40 14.01 6.36
N SER A 152 -7.65 14.63 5.19
CA SER A 152 -8.63 15.72 5.05
C SER A 152 -10.06 15.27 5.42
N ARG A 153 -10.43 14.03 5.12
CA ARG A 153 -11.74 13.48 5.53
C ARG A 153 -11.78 13.19 7.03
N ILE A 154 -10.69 12.64 7.57
CA ILE A 154 -10.61 12.32 9.01
C ILE A 154 -10.74 13.57 9.86
N VAL A 155 -10.09 14.69 9.52
CA VAL A 155 -10.19 15.93 10.30
C VAL A 155 -11.55 16.65 10.18
N GLN A 156 -12.36 16.29 9.19
CA GLN A 156 -13.73 16.79 9.07
C GLN A 156 -14.72 16.07 10.04
N ASP A 157 -14.35 14.86 10.47
CA ASP A 157 -15.07 14.13 11.51
C ASP A 157 -14.20 14.14 12.79
N GLU A 158 -14.43 15.17 13.62
CA GLU A 158 -13.62 15.40 14.81
C GLU A 158 -13.68 14.26 15.82
N GLU A 159 -14.79 13.55 15.94
CA GLU A 159 -14.92 12.41 16.84
C GLU A 159 -14.03 11.27 16.39
N SER A 160 -14.09 10.91 15.11
CA SER A 160 -13.20 9.91 14.51
C SER A 160 -11.73 10.31 14.58
N ALA A 161 -11.42 11.60 14.35
CA ALA A 161 -10.03 12.08 14.47
C ALA A 161 -9.50 11.95 15.91
N ARG A 162 -10.29 12.38 16.91
CA ARG A 162 -9.90 12.26 18.33
C ARG A 162 -9.72 10.81 18.78
N ALA A 163 -10.43 9.86 18.19
CA ALA A 163 -10.26 8.45 18.47
C ALA A 163 -8.86 7.91 18.08
N LEU A 164 -8.12 8.62 17.22
CA LEU A 164 -6.75 8.28 16.84
C LEU A 164 -5.70 8.76 17.86
N SER A 165 -6.08 9.50 18.91
CA SER A 165 -5.15 10.01 19.94
C SER A 165 -4.40 8.90 20.71
N GLY A 166 -4.91 7.67 20.70
CA GLY A 166 -4.24 6.50 21.28
C GLY A 166 -3.15 5.91 20.37
N ALA A 167 -2.99 6.39 19.14
CA ALA A 167 -1.90 5.99 18.27
C ALA A 167 -0.58 6.61 18.72
N ARG A 168 0.52 6.09 18.19
CA ARG A 168 1.86 6.70 18.39
C ARG A 168 2.41 7.33 17.10
N LEU A 169 1.84 6.97 15.93
CA LEU A 169 2.35 7.44 14.66
C LEU A 169 1.24 7.58 13.61
N LEU A 170 1.15 8.75 13.02
CA LEU A 170 0.33 9.05 11.84
C LEU A 170 1.26 9.39 10.68
N VAL A 171 1.14 8.65 9.56
CA VAL A 171 2.01 8.84 8.38
C VAL A 171 1.17 9.28 7.19
N SER A 172 1.54 10.41 6.59
CA SER A 172 1.02 10.89 5.31
C SER A 172 2.04 10.68 4.21
N GLY A 173 1.60 10.21 3.06
CA GLY A 173 2.48 10.03 1.90
C GLY A 173 1.78 10.25 0.57
N SER A 174 2.54 10.09 -0.52
CA SER A 174 2.10 10.21 -1.91
C SER A 174 1.86 11.63 -2.42
N ALA A 175 1.63 12.60 -1.56
CA ALA A 175 1.54 14.04 -1.87
C ALA A 175 1.79 14.86 -0.60
N PRO A 176 2.12 16.15 -0.71
CA PRO A 176 2.26 17.04 0.46
C PRO A 176 0.95 17.12 1.25
N LEU A 177 1.05 17.05 2.57
CA LEU A 177 -0.10 17.23 3.45
C LEU A 177 -0.40 18.74 3.59
N PRO A 178 -1.61 19.22 3.27
CA PRO A 178 -1.94 20.63 3.42
C PRO A 178 -1.75 21.08 4.88
N VAL A 179 -1.13 22.24 5.06
CA VAL A 179 -0.84 22.79 6.40
C VAL A 179 -2.07 22.83 7.32
N PRO A 180 -3.27 23.29 6.87
CA PRO A 180 -4.45 23.28 7.72
C PRO A 180 -4.87 21.87 8.18
N VAL A 181 -4.67 20.84 7.34
CA VAL A 181 -4.97 19.43 7.71
C VAL A 181 -3.94 18.92 8.71
N PHE A 182 -2.67 19.23 8.50
CA PHE A 182 -1.60 18.89 9.44
C PHE A 182 -1.87 19.49 10.83
N GLU A 183 -2.16 20.80 10.91
CA GLU A 183 -2.44 21.50 12.16
C GLU A 183 -3.69 20.93 12.85
N LYS A 184 -4.75 20.67 12.08
CA LYS A 184 -5.99 20.11 12.63
C LYS A 184 -5.81 18.69 13.15
N LEU A 185 -5.03 17.85 12.46
CA LEU A 185 -4.66 16.51 12.97
C LEU A 185 -3.92 16.64 14.31
N ARG A 186 -2.94 17.52 14.39
CA ARG A 186 -2.17 17.75 15.62
C ARG A 186 -3.05 18.25 16.76
N GLU A 187 -3.97 19.17 16.48
CA GLU A 187 -4.94 19.68 17.46
C GLU A 187 -5.83 18.55 18.00
N LEU A 188 -6.40 17.75 17.12
CA LEU A 188 -7.41 16.74 17.48
C LEU A 188 -6.82 15.48 18.10
N THR A 189 -5.62 15.08 17.70
CA THR A 189 -4.99 13.82 18.14
C THR A 189 -3.89 14.02 19.17
N GLY A 190 -3.32 15.21 19.29
CA GLY A 190 -2.10 15.48 20.07
C GLY A 190 -0.83 14.95 19.40
N LEU A 191 -0.91 14.35 18.21
CA LEU A 191 0.21 13.76 17.49
C LEU A 191 0.67 14.66 16.35
N THR A 192 1.98 14.71 16.13
CA THR A 192 2.55 15.37 14.95
C THR A 192 2.61 14.37 13.80
N PRO A 193 1.83 14.56 12.73
CA PRO A 193 1.90 13.66 11.58
C PRO A 193 3.28 13.70 10.92
N ILE A 194 3.78 12.54 10.49
CA ILE A 194 5.02 12.45 9.71
C ILE A 194 4.66 12.41 8.23
N GLU A 195 5.29 13.28 7.46
CA GLU A 195 5.22 13.23 6.01
C GLU A 195 6.34 12.36 5.45
N ARG A 196 5.97 11.51 4.52
CA ARG A 196 6.87 10.61 3.83
C ARG A 196 6.87 10.93 2.34
N TYR A 197 8.04 11.25 1.81
CA TYR A 197 8.30 11.38 0.38
C TYR A 197 8.84 10.06 -0.18
N GLY A 198 8.41 9.70 -1.38
CA GLY A 198 8.96 8.58 -2.14
C GLY A 198 8.25 8.40 -3.48
N MET A 199 8.96 7.81 -4.42
CA MET A 199 8.47 7.43 -5.75
C MET A 199 8.77 5.95 -5.99
N SER A 200 8.04 5.35 -6.91
CA SER A 200 8.32 4.02 -7.44
C SER A 200 9.48 4.07 -8.41
#